data_ebf9821f84effb7eafc1a6f05ea21364
#
_entry.id   ebf9821f84effb7eafc1a6f05ea21364
#
_cell.length_a   1.000
_cell.length_b   1.000
_cell.length_c   1.000
_cell.angle_alpha   90.00
_cell.angle_beta   90.00
_cell.angle_gamma   90.00
#
_symmetry.space_group_name_H-M   'P 1'
#
loop_
_entity.id
_entity.type
_entity.pdbx_description
1 polymer ?
#
loop_
_entity_poly.entity_id
_entity_poly.type
_entity_poly.pdbx_seq_one_letter_code
_entity_poly.pdbx_strand_id
1 'polypeptide(L)'
;VLTYWSAPGCGLAVLLYIRFARVAWTAGLAVAMVLLPFAGWPAFGCAVGSLLAWRCGSWTRAPGGAIVIGSDAGRRPVAIPLGGTSGSHTLIVGATGSGKTVTEALIVGRAIEQGLGAVIVDPKGDALLREHARAAAQRAGRAFLEWTPSGPSTYNPYAHGSAGEIADKALAGERYTEPHYLRQAQRYLAHAVRALEAVGQQPTPARLVELMDPRRLEIVARSVPDEDHARVLFAYLDTLDARQRSGLTGTRDRLAILAESELGRWLAPRDGVAPIDLADAVRARSVSYFCLEADRLPLLSAMLAAAIVGDLLTVAASCQTAPVATLVAIDEFSAIAPDGVARLFGRARAAGFSLLVATQELADLRAAGPELLEQVLGNVETVVAHRQSVPDSAELVARIAGTRPAWSSTEQLSHAIPTGQSSRSRSREFAIHPDVIRTLGCGCAAVAVASAGRCAITRIHHP
;
A
#
# COMPACT_ATOMS: atom_id res chain seq x y z
N VAL A 1 24.94 53.07 17.34
CA VAL A 1 23.53 52.88 17.76
C VAL A 1 22.70 52.18 16.66
N LEU A 2 23.07 52.29 15.39
CA LEU A 2 22.36 51.63 14.27
C LEU A 2 22.72 50.15 14.05
N THR A 3 23.78 49.64 14.61
CA THR A 3 24.24 48.26 14.45
C THR A 3 23.56 47.26 15.37
N TYR A 4 22.87 47.69 16.43
CA TYR A 4 22.22 46.80 17.40
C TYR A 4 20.78 46.43 17.05
N TRP A 5 20.13 47.12 16.11
CA TRP A 5 18.71 46.86 15.73
C TRP A 5 18.54 45.92 14.54
N SER A 6 19.62 45.55 13.86
CA SER A 6 19.56 44.67 12.68
C SER A 6 19.37 43.18 13.00
N ALA A 7 19.90 42.73 14.15
CA ALA A 7 19.83 41.30 14.52
C ALA A 7 18.45 40.82 14.97
N PRO A 8 17.63 41.57 15.77
CA PRO A 8 16.30 41.13 16.13
C PRO A 8 15.30 41.15 14.95
N GLY A 9 15.47 42.10 14.02
CA GLY A 9 14.63 42.20 12.82
C GLY A 9 14.76 41.00 11.88
N CYS A 10 15.97 40.50 11.70
CA CYS A 10 16.24 39.29 10.93
C CYS A 10 15.63 38.04 11.58
N GLY A 11 15.71 37.92 12.91
CA GLY A 11 15.10 36.82 13.66
C GLY A 11 13.57 36.81 13.57
N LEU A 12 12.93 37.99 13.64
CA LEU A 12 11.47 38.14 13.54
C LEU A 12 10.96 37.86 12.12
N ALA A 13 11.69 38.29 11.09
CA ALA A 13 11.36 37.99 9.69
C ALA A 13 11.45 36.50 9.39
N VAL A 14 12.46 35.79 9.94
CA VAL A 14 12.59 34.35 9.83
C VAL A 14 11.47 33.61 10.58
N LEU A 15 11.08 34.06 11.77
CA LEU A 15 10.00 33.47 12.56
C LEU A 15 8.61 33.71 11.93
N LEU A 16 8.35 34.88 11.38
CA LEU A 16 7.11 35.19 10.64
C LEU A 16 7.06 34.42 9.32
N TYR A 17 8.17 34.24 8.64
CA TYR A 17 8.26 33.44 7.43
C TYR A 17 7.96 31.95 7.68
N ILE A 18 8.47 31.40 8.78
CA ILE A 18 8.19 29.99 9.17
C ILE A 18 6.70 29.76 9.44
N ARG A 19 5.95 30.78 9.87
CA ARG A 19 4.55 30.65 10.25
C ARG A 19 3.54 30.98 9.13
N PHE A 20 3.94 31.72 8.07
CA PHE A 20 3.03 32.22 7.02
C PHE A 20 3.62 32.12 5.60
N ALA A 21 4.14 30.98 5.23
CA ALA A 21 5.00 30.77 4.06
C ALA A 21 4.46 31.15 2.66
N ARG A 22 3.18 31.43 2.47
CA ARG A 22 2.63 31.80 1.14
C ARG A 22 2.25 33.29 0.99
N VAL A 23 1.89 33.97 2.05
CA VAL A 23 1.48 35.38 2.01
C VAL A 23 2.65 36.33 2.35
N ALA A 24 3.59 35.84 3.15
CA ALA A 24 4.73 36.63 3.60
C ALA A 24 5.80 36.90 2.51
N TRP A 25 5.79 36.15 1.42
CA TRP A 25 6.84 36.26 0.38
C TRP A 25 6.72 37.55 -0.43
N THR A 26 5.52 37.87 -0.92
CA THR A 26 5.27 39.14 -1.67
C THR A 26 5.41 40.35 -0.78
N ALA A 27 4.96 40.27 0.46
CA ALA A 27 5.13 41.31 1.47
C ALA A 27 6.59 41.49 1.89
N GLY A 28 7.34 40.41 2.09
CA GLY A 28 8.77 40.47 2.44
C GLY A 28 9.64 41.08 1.33
N LEU A 29 9.36 40.75 0.07
CA LEU A 29 10.06 41.31 -1.09
C LEU A 29 9.72 42.83 -1.29
N ALA A 30 8.45 43.20 -1.10
CA ALA A 30 8.04 44.59 -1.17
C ALA A 30 8.67 45.45 -0.05
N VAL A 31 8.71 44.93 1.19
CA VAL A 31 9.37 45.59 2.31
C VAL A 31 10.89 45.68 2.09
N ALA A 32 11.53 44.63 1.56
CA ALA A 32 12.95 44.66 1.25
C ALA A 32 13.28 45.65 0.14
N MET A 33 12.48 45.76 -0.92
CA MET A 33 12.65 46.78 -1.97
C MET A 33 12.45 48.21 -1.47
N VAL A 34 11.52 48.42 -0.55
CA VAL A 34 11.27 49.77 0.03
C VAL A 34 12.40 50.17 1.01
N LEU A 35 12.99 49.22 1.72
CA LEU A 35 14.03 49.49 2.72
C LEU A 35 15.45 49.49 2.12
N LEU A 36 15.65 48.97 0.90
CA LEU A 36 16.98 48.95 0.25
C LEU A 36 17.67 50.31 0.16
N PRO A 37 16.99 51.40 -0.16
CA PRO A 37 17.61 52.73 -0.20
C PRO A 37 18.00 53.27 1.16
N PHE A 38 17.41 52.78 2.25
CA PHE A 38 17.59 53.33 3.61
C PHE A 38 18.48 52.45 4.49
N ALA A 39 18.64 51.18 4.20
CA ALA A 39 19.30 50.21 5.07
C ALA A 39 20.55 49.53 4.47
N GLY A 40 20.86 49.76 3.20
CA GLY A 40 22.10 49.29 2.55
C GLY A 40 22.34 47.77 2.63
N TRP A 41 23.60 47.38 2.83
CA TRP A 41 24.04 45.98 2.87
C TRP A 41 23.27 45.00 3.80
N PRO A 42 22.79 45.44 4.99
CA PRO A 42 22.04 44.54 5.86
C PRO A 42 20.71 44.10 5.26
N ALA A 43 20.01 44.96 4.54
CA ALA A 43 18.72 44.63 3.88
C ALA A 43 18.92 43.65 2.71
N PHE A 44 20.02 43.80 1.96
CA PHE A 44 20.41 42.85 0.92
C PHE A 44 20.79 41.48 1.52
N GLY A 45 21.51 41.45 2.63
CA GLY A 45 21.83 40.23 3.37
C GLY A 45 20.58 39.51 3.89
N CYS A 46 19.58 40.25 4.39
CA CYS A 46 18.28 39.70 4.81
C CYS A 46 17.47 39.14 3.63
N ALA A 47 17.46 39.85 2.49
CA ALA A 47 16.78 39.41 1.29
C ALA A 47 17.43 38.14 0.70
N VAL A 48 18.77 38.12 0.61
CA VAL A 48 19.51 36.93 0.15
C VAL A 48 19.40 35.77 1.15
N GLY A 49 19.48 36.03 2.46
CA GLY A 49 19.26 35.03 3.51
C GLY A 49 17.86 34.46 3.48
N SER A 50 16.84 35.30 3.25
CA SER A 50 15.46 34.86 3.07
C SER A 50 15.24 34.06 1.78
N LEU A 51 15.94 34.44 0.70
CA LEU A 51 15.91 33.71 -0.57
C LEU A 51 16.60 32.34 -0.48
N LEU A 52 17.74 32.29 0.24
CA LEU A 52 18.45 31.05 0.53
C LEU A 52 17.66 30.16 1.51
N ALA A 53 17.09 30.73 2.55
CA ALA A 53 16.21 30.01 3.48
C ALA A 53 14.93 29.52 2.78
N TRP A 54 14.35 30.30 1.85
CA TRP A 54 13.25 29.86 0.99
C TRP A 54 13.71 28.74 0.06
N ARG A 55 14.87 28.87 -0.56
CA ARG A 55 15.41 27.83 -1.44
C ARG A 55 15.79 26.56 -0.69
N CYS A 56 16.24 26.65 0.56
CA CYS A 56 16.51 25.51 1.44
C CYS A 56 15.26 25.05 2.21
N GLY A 57 14.42 25.95 2.70
CA GLY A 57 13.27 25.62 3.55
C GLY A 57 12.02 25.15 2.79
N SER A 58 11.83 25.54 1.51
CA SER A 58 10.79 24.96 0.66
C SER A 58 11.07 23.52 0.27
N TRP A 59 12.28 23.04 0.57
CA TRP A 59 12.77 21.73 0.21
C TRP A 59 12.82 20.73 1.38
N THR A 60 12.73 21.20 2.61
CA THR A 60 12.91 20.37 3.80
C THR A 60 11.62 20.06 4.57
N ARG A 61 10.48 20.71 4.23
CA ARG A 61 9.15 20.34 4.73
C ARG A 61 8.31 19.89 3.56
N ALA A 62 8.30 18.60 3.35
CA ALA A 62 7.18 17.97 2.69
C ALA A 62 5.89 18.39 3.43
N PRO A 63 4.77 18.70 2.74
CA PRO A 63 3.48 18.89 3.39
C PRO A 63 3.29 17.76 4.40
N GLY A 64 2.74 18.04 5.59
CA GLY A 64 2.57 17.03 6.62
C GLY A 64 1.97 15.77 5.99
N GLY A 65 2.66 14.62 6.09
CA GLY A 65 2.27 13.37 5.48
C GLY A 65 2.94 13.03 4.13
N ALA A 66 4.02 13.71 3.71
CA ALA A 66 4.79 13.31 2.54
C ALA A 66 6.16 12.72 2.93
N ILE A 67 6.62 11.74 2.15
CA ILE A 67 7.90 11.05 2.33
C ILE A 67 8.84 11.40 1.17
N VAL A 68 10.05 11.87 1.46
CA VAL A 68 11.11 12.03 0.47
C VAL A 68 11.69 10.67 0.13
N ILE A 69 11.56 10.25 -1.12
CA ILE A 69 12.04 8.94 -1.60
C ILE A 69 13.34 9.03 -2.40
N GLY A 70 13.73 10.22 -2.82
CA GLY A 70 14.93 10.38 -3.65
C GLY A 70 15.13 11.80 -4.11
N SER A 71 15.95 11.98 -5.14
CA SER A 71 16.23 13.28 -5.76
C SER A 71 16.23 13.19 -7.28
N ASP A 72 15.79 14.27 -7.94
CA ASP A 72 15.86 14.42 -9.39
C ASP A 72 17.27 14.73 -9.90
N ALA A 73 17.45 14.84 -11.22
CA ALA A 73 18.74 15.21 -11.84
C ALA A 73 19.28 16.57 -11.37
N GLY A 74 18.41 17.49 -10.94
CA GLY A 74 18.77 18.78 -10.35
C GLY A 74 19.06 18.70 -8.84
N ARG A 75 19.17 17.48 -8.28
CA ARG A 75 19.33 17.21 -6.84
C ARG A 75 18.16 17.74 -5.99
N ARG A 76 17.00 17.92 -6.59
CA ARG A 76 15.80 18.36 -5.87
C ARG A 76 15.12 17.16 -5.23
N PRO A 77 14.69 17.22 -3.96
CA PRO A 77 14.03 16.10 -3.33
C PRO A 77 12.69 15.79 -4.01
N VAL A 78 12.47 14.52 -4.25
CA VAL A 78 11.20 14.01 -4.77
C VAL A 78 10.48 13.34 -3.61
N ALA A 79 9.29 13.87 -3.29
CA ALA A 79 8.46 13.38 -2.22
C ALA A 79 7.16 12.83 -2.77
N ILE A 80 6.65 11.78 -2.13
CA ILE A 80 5.35 11.18 -2.38
C ILE A 80 4.41 11.42 -1.20
N PRO A 81 3.11 11.64 -1.43
CA PRO A 81 2.15 11.72 -0.35
C PRO A 81 2.01 10.34 0.31
N LEU A 82 2.09 10.31 1.62
CA LEU A 82 1.85 9.11 2.41
C LEU A 82 1.38 9.54 3.80
N GLY A 83 0.27 8.94 4.24
CA GLY A 83 -0.25 9.19 5.57
C GLY A 83 -1.17 10.42 5.66
N GLY A 84 -1.74 10.57 6.83
CA GLY A 84 -2.80 11.52 7.15
C GLY A 84 -4.10 10.80 7.50
N THR A 85 -5.16 11.55 7.78
CA THR A 85 -6.48 11.01 8.10
C THR A 85 -7.21 10.42 6.89
N SER A 86 -6.76 10.76 5.68
CA SER A 86 -7.19 10.12 4.42
C SER A 86 -5.98 9.47 3.76
N GLY A 87 -5.94 8.14 3.73
CA GLY A 87 -4.82 7.38 3.16
C GLY A 87 -4.53 7.76 1.70
N SER A 88 -3.27 7.67 1.32
CA SER A 88 -2.79 7.84 -0.06
C SER A 88 -2.23 6.52 -0.57
N HIS A 89 -2.53 6.18 -1.82
CA HIS A 89 -2.13 4.89 -2.38
C HIS A 89 -1.00 5.05 -3.39
N THR A 90 -0.03 4.15 -3.30
CA THR A 90 1.16 4.15 -4.15
C THR A 90 1.32 2.79 -4.83
N LEU A 91 1.54 2.79 -6.13
CA LEU A 91 1.93 1.63 -6.91
C LEU A 91 3.43 1.70 -7.21
N ILE A 92 4.16 0.64 -6.89
CA ILE A 92 5.54 0.45 -7.33
C ILE A 92 5.57 -0.62 -8.41
N VAL A 93 6.19 -0.31 -9.55
CA VAL A 93 6.43 -1.30 -10.60
C VAL A 93 7.90 -1.33 -10.95
N GLY A 94 8.44 -2.52 -11.20
CA GLY A 94 9.84 -2.64 -11.56
C GLY A 94 10.31 -4.07 -11.76
N ALA A 95 10.99 -4.28 -12.88
CA ALA A 95 11.60 -5.56 -13.22
C ALA A 95 12.59 -6.02 -12.11
N THR A 96 12.84 -7.30 -12.03
CA THR A 96 13.79 -7.87 -11.08
C THR A 96 15.15 -7.17 -11.17
N GLY A 97 15.73 -6.83 -10.00
CA GLY A 97 17.01 -6.12 -9.92
C GLY A 97 16.98 -4.63 -10.27
N SER A 98 15.80 -4.03 -10.48
CA SER A 98 15.68 -2.59 -10.77
C SER A 98 15.76 -1.68 -9.54
N GLY A 99 15.61 -2.22 -8.32
CA GLY A 99 15.61 -1.49 -7.06
C GLY A 99 14.24 -1.35 -6.40
N LYS A 100 13.24 -2.13 -6.83
CA LYS A 100 11.88 -2.14 -6.28
C LYS A 100 11.87 -2.33 -4.76
N THR A 101 12.47 -3.41 -4.25
CA THR A 101 12.52 -3.73 -2.82
C THR A 101 13.21 -2.64 -1.98
N VAL A 102 14.26 -2.01 -2.54
CA VAL A 102 14.94 -0.88 -1.87
C VAL A 102 13.97 0.29 -1.69
N THR A 103 13.16 0.58 -2.71
CA THR A 103 12.14 1.64 -2.65
C THR A 103 11.03 1.30 -1.65
N GLU A 104 10.58 0.05 -1.61
CA GLU A 104 9.59 -0.42 -0.62
C GLU A 104 10.13 -0.28 0.80
N ALA A 105 11.33 -0.82 1.07
CA ALA A 105 11.98 -0.74 2.37
C ALA A 105 12.15 0.72 2.85
N LEU A 106 12.54 1.62 1.93
CA LEU A 106 12.66 3.05 2.21
C LEU A 106 11.29 3.65 2.60
N ILE A 107 10.24 3.40 1.81
CA ILE A 107 8.91 3.97 2.06
C ILE A 107 8.33 3.41 3.37
N VAL A 108 8.41 2.10 3.58
CA VAL A 108 7.97 1.42 4.80
C VAL A 108 8.70 1.99 6.02
N GLY A 109 10.04 2.05 5.98
CA GLY A 109 10.83 2.58 7.09
C GLY A 109 10.46 4.03 7.44
N ARG A 110 10.35 4.89 6.44
CA ARG A 110 9.98 6.30 6.64
C ARG A 110 8.55 6.47 7.14
N ALA A 111 7.60 5.66 6.69
CA ALA A 111 6.23 5.68 7.18
C ALA A 111 6.16 5.33 8.68
N ILE A 112 6.86 4.28 9.10
CA ILE A 112 6.97 3.87 10.51
C ILE A 112 7.60 4.98 11.35
N GLU A 113 8.71 5.57 10.89
CA GLU A 113 9.39 6.69 11.57
C GLU A 113 8.52 7.94 11.69
N GLN A 114 7.62 8.19 10.72
CA GLN A 114 6.62 9.26 10.79
C GLN A 114 5.41 8.95 11.69
N GLY A 115 5.39 7.78 12.29
CA GLY A 115 4.39 7.42 13.28
C GLY A 115 3.20 6.62 12.75
N LEU A 116 3.24 6.11 11.51
CA LEU A 116 2.25 5.18 11.00
C LEU A 116 2.46 3.78 11.62
N GLY A 117 1.37 3.03 11.83
CA GLY A 117 1.44 1.59 11.94
C GLY A 117 1.78 0.98 10.57
N ALA A 118 2.22 -0.28 10.53
CA ALA A 118 2.47 -0.94 9.26
C ALA A 118 1.99 -2.41 9.28
N VAL A 119 1.36 -2.84 8.18
CA VAL A 119 1.10 -4.24 7.90
C VAL A 119 1.80 -4.57 6.57
N ILE A 120 2.73 -5.51 6.60
CA ILE A 120 3.58 -5.84 5.47
C ILE A 120 3.31 -7.31 5.10
N VAL A 121 2.89 -7.54 3.87
CA VAL A 121 2.69 -8.86 3.29
C VAL A 121 3.77 -9.08 2.24
N ASP A 122 4.74 -9.93 2.59
CA ASP A 122 5.91 -10.22 1.79
C ASP A 122 5.88 -11.69 1.33
N PRO A 123 5.55 -11.96 0.07
CA PRO A 123 5.49 -13.32 -0.43
C PRO A 123 6.86 -14.00 -0.56
N LYS A 124 7.94 -13.23 -0.67
CA LYS A 124 9.29 -13.77 -0.88
C LYS A 124 10.11 -13.90 0.39
N GLY A 125 9.79 -13.13 1.43
CA GLY A 125 10.58 -13.07 2.64
C GLY A 125 11.90 -12.32 2.48
N ASP A 126 11.83 -11.13 1.83
CA ASP A 126 13.01 -10.32 1.55
C ASP A 126 13.66 -9.81 2.85
N ALA A 127 14.92 -10.18 3.08
CA ALA A 127 15.66 -9.82 4.28
C ALA A 127 15.83 -8.32 4.44
N LEU A 128 16.03 -7.58 3.33
CA LEU A 128 16.20 -6.13 3.35
C LEU A 128 14.93 -5.45 3.86
N LEU A 129 13.76 -5.79 3.29
CA LEU A 129 12.47 -5.23 3.68
C LEU A 129 12.18 -5.53 5.16
N ARG A 130 12.35 -6.79 5.57
CA ARG A 130 12.12 -7.25 6.94
C ARG A 130 13.01 -6.53 7.97
N GLU A 131 14.32 -6.47 7.71
CA GLU A 131 15.27 -5.86 8.65
C GLU A 131 15.09 -4.35 8.76
N HIS A 132 14.82 -3.67 7.65
CA HIS A 132 14.54 -2.23 7.66
C HIS A 132 13.23 -1.90 8.39
N ALA A 133 12.17 -2.68 8.18
CA ALA A 133 10.91 -2.51 8.91
C ALA A 133 11.10 -2.74 10.41
N ARG A 134 11.85 -3.78 10.80
CA ARG A 134 12.18 -4.08 12.21
C ARG A 134 13.01 -2.95 12.85
N ALA A 135 14.05 -2.50 12.17
CA ALA A 135 14.89 -1.41 12.67
C ALA A 135 14.11 -0.09 12.78
N ALA A 136 13.24 0.22 11.82
CA ALA A 136 12.37 1.39 11.89
C ALA A 136 11.36 1.29 13.05
N ALA A 137 10.78 0.12 13.29
CA ALA A 137 9.90 -0.12 14.43
C ALA A 137 10.63 0.11 15.76
N GLN A 138 11.85 -0.41 15.91
CA GLN A 138 12.69 -0.19 17.10
C GLN A 138 13.00 1.29 17.31
N ARG A 139 13.42 2.02 16.26
CA ARG A 139 13.69 3.47 16.35
C ARG A 139 12.44 4.27 16.74
N ALA A 140 11.27 3.85 16.26
CA ALA A 140 9.98 4.48 16.57
C ALA A 140 9.38 4.02 17.92
N GLY A 141 10.03 3.12 18.65
CA GLY A 141 9.52 2.56 19.91
C GLY A 141 8.24 1.73 19.75
N ARG A 142 8.09 1.02 18.62
CA ARG A 142 6.89 0.25 18.28
C ARG A 142 7.16 -1.24 18.31
N ALA A 143 6.13 -2.03 18.63
CA ALA A 143 6.20 -3.48 18.55
C ALA A 143 6.38 -3.93 17.09
N PHE A 144 7.27 -4.88 16.88
CA PHE A 144 7.43 -5.60 15.62
C PHE A 144 6.93 -7.02 15.80
N LEU A 145 5.84 -7.35 15.13
CA LEU A 145 5.16 -8.63 15.19
C LEU A 145 5.45 -9.38 13.89
N GLU A 146 6.03 -10.57 14.00
CA GLU A 146 6.47 -11.33 12.82
C GLU A 146 5.77 -12.67 12.76
N TRP A 147 5.17 -12.98 11.63
CA TRP A 147 4.65 -14.28 11.27
C TRP A 147 5.43 -14.88 10.10
N THR A 148 5.85 -16.13 10.25
CA THR A 148 6.45 -16.92 9.17
C THR A 148 5.90 -18.34 9.25
N PRO A 149 6.11 -19.21 8.22
CA PRO A 149 5.76 -20.62 8.27
C PRO A 149 6.37 -21.42 9.43
N SER A 150 7.37 -20.85 10.11
CA SER A 150 8.07 -21.47 11.25
C SER A 150 7.95 -20.69 12.57
N GLY A 151 7.12 -19.67 12.65
CA GLY A 151 6.96 -18.80 13.81
C GLY A 151 7.60 -17.42 13.57
N PRO A 152 7.87 -16.58 14.59
CA PRO A 152 7.69 -16.84 16.04
C PRO A 152 6.27 -16.61 16.57
N SER A 153 5.36 -15.97 15.79
CA SER A 153 4.01 -15.66 16.23
C SER A 153 2.97 -16.55 15.56
N THR A 154 1.80 -16.68 16.20
CA THR A 154 0.60 -17.23 15.56
C THR A 154 -0.26 -16.12 14.97
N TYR A 155 -1.07 -16.47 13.96
CA TYR A 155 -2.03 -15.57 13.35
C TYR A 155 -3.29 -16.33 12.96
N ASN A 156 -4.45 -15.93 13.47
CA ASN A 156 -5.71 -16.50 13.07
C ASN A 156 -6.45 -15.54 12.12
N PRO A 157 -6.55 -15.80 10.81
CA PRO A 157 -7.22 -14.91 9.86
C PRO A 157 -8.73 -14.82 10.09
N TYR A 158 -9.31 -15.72 10.88
CA TYR A 158 -10.74 -15.81 11.15
C TYR A 158 -11.13 -15.29 12.55
N ALA A 159 -10.20 -14.60 13.22
CA ALA A 159 -10.43 -14.06 14.55
C ALA A 159 -11.47 -12.94 14.57
N HIS A 160 -11.63 -12.20 13.49
CA HIS A 160 -12.48 -11.01 13.39
C HIS A 160 -13.45 -11.08 12.23
N GLY A 161 -14.59 -10.43 12.38
CA GLY A 161 -15.64 -10.28 11.37
C GLY A 161 -16.92 -10.99 11.73
N SER A 162 -18.00 -10.67 11.04
CA SER A 162 -19.24 -11.40 11.10
C SER A 162 -19.09 -12.80 10.49
N ALA A 163 -20.02 -13.69 10.79
CA ALA A 163 -20.01 -15.05 10.21
C ALA A 163 -19.96 -15.07 8.68
N GLY A 164 -20.60 -14.10 8.02
CA GLY A 164 -20.50 -13.94 6.57
C GLY A 164 -19.12 -13.52 6.09
N GLU A 165 -18.49 -12.54 6.76
CA GLU A 165 -17.14 -12.08 6.44
C GLU A 165 -16.10 -13.17 6.67
N ILE A 166 -16.23 -13.96 7.74
CA ILE A 166 -15.33 -15.09 8.01
C ILE A 166 -15.51 -16.18 6.95
N ALA A 167 -16.74 -16.50 6.54
CA ALA A 167 -17.00 -17.43 5.44
C ALA A 167 -16.37 -16.92 4.13
N ASP A 168 -16.50 -15.63 3.82
CA ASP A 168 -15.89 -15.04 2.63
C ASP A 168 -14.36 -15.08 2.68
N LYS A 169 -13.73 -14.84 3.85
CA LYS A 169 -12.29 -14.97 4.05
C LYS A 169 -11.82 -16.41 3.83
N ALA A 170 -12.57 -17.40 4.35
CA ALA A 170 -12.25 -18.82 4.23
C ALA A 170 -12.33 -19.31 2.77
N LEU A 171 -13.17 -18.67 1.95
CA LEU A 171 -13.34 -18.97 0.53
C LEU A 171 -12.54 -18.03 -0.39
N ALA A 172 -11.83 -17.04 0.18
CA ALA A 172 -11.05 -16.09 -0.60
C ALA A 172 -9.91 -16.79 -1.35
N GLY A 173 -9.66 -16.34 -2.58
CA GLY A 173 -8.62 -16.92 -3.44
C GLY A 173 -9.06 -18.19 -4.19
N GLU A 174 -10.23 -18.73 -3.90
CA GLU A 174 -10.77 -19.89 -4.59
C GLU A 174 -11.60 -19.52 -5.83
N ARG A 175 -11.36 -20.23 -6.92
CA ARG A 175 -12.18 -20.10 -8.16
C ARG A 175 -13.13 -21.28 -8.26
N TYR A 176 -14.41 -20.99 -8.17
CA TYR A 176 -15.49 -21.95 -8.39
C TYR A 176 -15.96 -21.88 -9.83
N THR A 177 -16.01 -23.01 -10.52
CA THR A 177 -16.55 -23.08 -11.88
C THR A 177 -18.05 -22.82 -11.90
N GLU A 178 -18.76 -23.25 -10.85
CA GLU A 178 -20.19 -23.13 -10.71
C GLU A 178 -20.56 -22.25 -9.52
N PRO A 179 -21.24 -21.11 -9.73
CA PRO A 179 -21.56 -20.15 -8.65
C PRO A 179 -22.40 -20.72 -7.51
N HIS A 180 -23.19 -21.78 -7.77
CA HIS A 180 -24.06 -22.36 -6.74
C HIS A 180 -23.25 -23.09 -5.66
N TYR A 181 -22.12 -23.71 -5.99
CA TYR A 181 -21.25 -24.36 -4.99
C TYR A 181 -20.62 -23.32 -4.06
N LEU A 182 -20.19 -22.18 -4.60
CA LEU A 182 -19.68 -21.09 -3.77
C LEU A 182 -20.74 -20.60 -2.78
N ARG A 183 -21.98 -20.36 -3.26
CA ARG A 183 -23.07 -19.89 -2.39
C ARG A 183 -23.44 -20.93 -1.32
N GLN A 184 -23.43 -22.21 -1.67
CA GLN A 184 -23.66 -23.30 -0.72
C GLN A 184 -22.56 -23.35 0.33
N ALA A 185 -21.28 -23.29 -0.07
CA ALA A 185 -20.14 -23.30 0.83
C ALA A 185 -20.17 -22.09 1.78
N GLN A 186 -20.42 -20.89 1.26
CA GLN A 186 -20.54 -19.65 2.02
C GLN A 186 -21.66 -19.72 3.06
N ARG A 187 -22.85 -20.20 2.67
CA ARG A 187 -23.98 -20.36 3.59
C ARG A 187 -23.67 -21.37 4.68
N TYR A 188 -23.06 -22.52 4.33
CA TYR A 188 -22.71 -23.55 5.30
C TYR A 188 -21.67 -23.07 6.31
N LEU A 189 -20.58 -22.43 5.82
CA LEU A 189 -19.53 -21.88 6.66
C LEU A 189 -20.08 -20.78 7.60
N ALA A 190 -20.98 -19.92 7.10
CA ALA A 190 -21.60 -18.92 7.96
C ALA A 190 -22.44 -19.54 9.10
N HIS A 191 -23.10 -20.68 8.88
CA HIS A 191 -23.77 -21.44 9.94
C HIS A 191 -22.77 -22.07 10.91
N ALA A 192 -21.66 -22.62 10.42
CA ALA A 192 -20.62 -23.22 11.25
C ALA A 192 -19.94 -22.15 12.14
N VAL A 193 -19.64 -20.97 11.60
CA VAL A 193 -19.06 -19.86 12.37
C VAL A 193 -20.04 -19.40 13.47
N ARG A 194 -21.32 -19.16 13.13
CA ARG A 194 -22.30 -18.75 14.15
C ARG A 194 -22.46 -19.80 15.27
N ALA A 195 -22.41 -21.08 14.92
CA ALA A 195 -22.47 -22.15 15.93
C ALA A 195 -21.26 -22.13 16.87
N LEU A 196 -20.04 -21.89 16.33
CA LEU A 196 -18.83 -21.74 17.15
C LEU A 196 -18.94 -20.52 18.08
N GLU A 197 -19.33 -19.36 17.53
CA GLU A 197 -19.52 -18.12 18.31
C GLU A 197 -20.52 -18.32 19.44
N ALA A 198 -21.65 -18.98 19.18
CA ALA A 198 -22.71 -19.24 20.14
C ALA A 198 -22.24 -20.13 21.31
N VAL A 199 -21.27 -21.00 21.09
CA VAL A 199 -20.66 -21.83 22.17
C VAL A 199 -19.37 -21.23 22.72
N GLY A 200 -19.05 -19.96 22.38
CA GLY A 200 -17.87 -19.25 22.87
C GLY A 200 -16.55 -19.76 22.30
N GLN A 201 -16.57 -20.44 21.16
CA GLN A 201 -15.35 -20.92 20.49
C GLN A 201 -14.96 -20.03 19.33
N GLN A 202 -13.67 -19.73 19.23
CA GLN A 202 -13.15 -18.93 18.13
C GLN A 202 -13.02 -19.78 16.85
N PRO A 203 -13.49 -19.29 15.69
CA PRO A 203 -13.24 -19.95 14.42
C PRO A 203 -11.73 -19.98 14.12
N THR A 204 -11.22 -21.13 13.72
CA THR A 204 -9.84 -21.30 13.24
C THR A 204 -9.86 -22.14 11.96
N PRO A 205 -8.82 -22.11 11.11
CA PRO A 205 -8.78 -22.95 9.91
C PRO A 205 -9.06 -24.42 10.20
N ALA A 206 -8.41 -25.00 11.17
CA ALA A 206 -8.60 -26.41 11.56
C ALA A 206 -10.02 -26.70 12.05
N ARG A 207 -10.58 -25.79 12.85
CA ARG A 207 -11.93 -25.95 13.38
C ARG A 207 -12.99 -25.85 12.28
N LEU A 208 -12.79 -24.95 11.30
CA LEU A 208 -13.71 -24.86 10.16
C LEU A 208 -13.65 -26.12 9.29
N VAL A 209 -12.46 -26.70 9.03
CA VAL A 209 -12.31 -27.97 8.31
C VAL A 209 -13.05 -29.10 9.01
N GLU A 210 -12.91 -29.21 10.33
CA GLU A 210 -13.65 -30.22 11.12
C GLU A 210 -15.16 -30.07 10.97
N LEU A 211 -15.67 -28.83 11.05
CA LEU A 211 -17.12 -28.56 10.97
C LEU A 211 -17.68 -28.64 9.56
N MET A 212 -16.88 -28.80 8.51
CA MET A 212 -17.38 -29.12 7.17
C MET A 212 -18.03 -30.51 7.09
N ASP A 213 -17.82 -31.37 8.09
CA ASP A 213 -18.65 -32.56 8.28
C ASP A 213 -19.96 -32.18 9.00
N PRO A 214 -21.14 -32.34 8.37
CA PRO A 214 -22.42 -32.01 8.98
C PRO A 214 -22.67 -32.70 10.32
N ARG A 215 -22.14 -33.92 10.52
CA ARG A 215 -22.26 -34.64 11.81
C ARG A 215 -21.51 -33.94 12.94
N ARG A 216 -20.32 -33.37 12.62
CA ARG A 216 -19.55 -32.59 13.58
C ARG A 216 -20.23 -31.27 13.92
N LEU A 217 -20.80 -30.60 12.91
CA LEU A 217 -21.56 -29.37 13.13
C LEU A 217 -22.82 -29.64 13.96
N GLU A 218 -23.51 -30.77 13.75
CA GLU A 218 -24.65 -31.20 14.56
C GLU A 218 -24.30 -31.37 16.06
N ILE A 219 -23.11 -31.92 16.36
CA ILE A 219 -22.64 -32.04 17.76
C ILE A 219 -22.50 -30.66 18.40
N VAL A 220 -21.93 -29.68 17.69
CA VAL A 220 -21.80 -28.29 18.18
C VAL A 220 -23.19 -27.66 18.32
N ALA A 221 -24.10 -27.89 17.37
CA ALA A 221 -25.47 -27.39 17.38
C ALA A 221 -26.24 -27.77 18.67
N ARG A 222 -26.01 -28.99 19.18
CA ARG A 222 -26.60 -29.47 20.44
C ARG A 222 -26.12 -28.70 21.68
N SER A 223 -24.98 -28.01 21.57
CA SER A 223 -24.39 -27.23 22.66
C SER A 223 -24.69 -25.73 22.53
N VAL A 224 -25.40 -25.29 21.49
CA VAL A 224 -25.81 -23.89 21.29
C VAL A 224 -26.86 -23.53 22.35
N PRO A 225 -26.63 -22.50 23.21
CA PRO A 225 -27.54 -22.16 24.28
C PRO A 225 -28.88 -21.55 23.82
N ASP A 226 -28.88 -20.87 22.69
CA ASP A 226 -30.06 -20.27 22.06
C ASP A 226 -30.82 -21.34 21.29
N GLU A 227 -32.00 -21.74 21.80
CA GLU A 227 -32.86 -22.76 21.21
C GLU A 227 -33.36 -22.37 19.82
N ASP A 228 -33.66 -21.11 19.54
CA ASP A 228 -34.11 -20.65 18.23
C ASP A 228 -32.97 -20.77 17.21
N HIS A 229 -31.76 -20.38 17.60
CA HIS A 229 -30.56 -20.55 16.75
C HIS A 229 -30.29 -22.04 16.51
N ALA A 230 -30.32 -22.88 17.55
CA ALA A 230 -30.14 -24.33 17.40
C ALA A 230 -31.17 -24.93 16.45
N ARG A 231 -32.45 -24.57 16.59
CA ARG A 231 -33.56 -25.00 15.72
C ARG A 231 -33.33 -24.64 14.26
N VAL A 232 -32.94 -23.39 13.98
CA VAL A 232 -32.61 -22.94 12.62
C VAL A 232 -31.47 -23.75 12.02
N LEU A 233 -30.44 -24.03 12.83
CA LEU A 233 -29.27 -24.79 12.39
C LEU A 233 -29.64 -26.26 12.10
N PHE A 234 -30.40 -26.93 12.97
CA PHE A 234 -30.87 -28.29 12.73
C PHE A 234 -31.76 -28.35 11.49
N ALA A 235 -32.72 -27.44 11.34
CA ALA A 235 -33.59 -27.38 10.16
C ALA A 235 -32.74 -27.20 8.87
N TYR A 236 -31.68 -26.39 8.93
CA TYR A 236 -30.78 -26.26 7.78
C TYR A 236 -30.02 -27.56 7.47
N LEU A 237 -29.48 -28.24 8.48
CA LEU A 237 -28.75 -29.50 8.30
C LEU A 237 -29.62 -30.58 7.71
N ASP A 238 -30.90 -30.65 8.10
CA ASP A 238 -31.89 -31.62 7.59
C ASP A 238 -32.23 -31.34 6.10
N THR A 239 -32.11 -30.12 5.60
CA THR A 239 -32.31 -29.79 4.18
C THR A 239 -31.21 -30.26 3.26
N LEU A 240 -30.06 -30.66 3.80
CA LEU A 240 -28.88 -31.04 3.00
C LEU A 240 -29.08 -32.41 2.36
N ASP A 241 -29.28 -32.45 1.03
CA ASP A 241 -29.32 -33.68 0.24
C ASP A 241 -27.92 -34.31 0.03
N ALA A 242 -27.86 -35.48 -0.57
CA ALA A 242 -26.62 -36.20 -0.82
C ALA A 242 -25.64 -35.43 -1.75
N ARG A 243 -26.17 -34.69 -2.75
CA ARG A 243 -25.39 -33.89 -3.67
C ARG A 243 -24.77 -32.68 -2.96
N GLN A 244 -25.55 -32.01 -2.13
CA GLN A 244 -25.08 -30.90 -1.34
C GLN A 244 -23.98 -31.31 -0.33
N ARG A 245 -24.17 -32.48 0.34
CA ARG A 245 -23.15 -33.05 1.23
C ARG A 245 -21.84 -33.39 0.48
N SER A 246 -21.95 -33.92 -0.74
CA SER A 246 -20.80 -34.17 -1.61
C SER A 246 -20.07 -32.86 -2.00
N GLY A 247 -20.81 -31.79 -2.29
CA GLY A 247 -20.24 -30.46 -2.56
C GLY A 247 -19.46 -29.89 -1.38
N LEU A 248 -19.92 -30.13 -0.13
CA LEU A 248 -19.20 -29.73 1.08
C LEU A 248 -17.86 -30.45 1.24
N THR A 249 -17.76 -31.71 0.81
CA THR A 249 -16.48 -32.47 0.84
C THR A 249 -15.42 -31.75 0.00
N GLY A 250 -15.74 -31.31 -1.21
CA GLY A 250 -14.82 -30.55 -2.05
C GLY A 250 -14.37 -29.22 -1.42
N THR A 251 -15.26 -28.52 -0.73
CA THR A 251 -14.90 -27.31 0.03
C THR A 251 -14.03 -27.64 1.23
N ARG A 252 -14.34 -28.73 1.97
CA ARG A 252 -13.51 -29.20 3.08
C ARG A 252 -12.09 -29.48 2.63
N ASP A 253 -11.90 -30.23 1.54
CA ASP A 253 -10.58 -30.60 1.04
C ASP A 253 -9.74 -29.37 0.67
N ARG A 254 -10.37 -28.35 0.13
CA ARG A 254 -9.70 -27.06 -0.16
C ARG A 254 -9.26 -26.32 1.10
N LEU A 255 -10.13 -26.22 2.11
CA LEU A 255 -9.78 -25.60 3.39
C LEU A 255 -8.71 -26.41 4.13
N ALA A 256 -8.74 -27.74 3.99
CA ALA A 256 -7.78 -28.66 4.60
C ALA A 256 -6.35 -28.44 4.06
N ILE A 257 -6.20 -28.05 2.78
CA ILE A 257 -4.90 -27.72 2.20
C ILE A 257 -4.13 -26.72 3.08
N LEU A 258 -4.79 -25.66 3.57
CA LEU A 258 -4.18 -24.66 4.45
C LEU A 258 -4.10 -25.17 5.91
N ALA A 259 -5.20 -25.71 6.44
CA ALA A 259 -5.31 -26.07 7.85
C ALA A 259 -4.43 -27.27 8.27
N GLU A 260 -4.26 -28.24 7.38
CA GLU A 260 -3.49 -29.48 7.62
C GLU A 260 -2.04 -29.38 7.14
N SER A 261 -1.65 -28.24 6.52
CA SER A 261 -0.28 -27.98 6.12
C SER A 261 0.63 -27.68 7.32
N GLU A 262 1.94 -27.55 7.05
CA GLU A 262 2.91 -27.05 8.02
C GLU A 262 2.60 -25.65 8.55
N LEU A 263 1.80 -24.85 7.82
CA LEU A 263 1.36 -23.50 8.25
C LEU A 263 0.24 -23.60 9.28
N GLY A 264 -0.62 -24.61 9.21
CA GLY A 264 -1.84 -24.73 10.01
C GLY A 264 -1.63 -24.57 11.50
N ARG A 265 -0.53 -25.11 12.05
CA ARG A 265 -0.17 -24.95 13.45
C ARG A 265 0.13 -23.52 13.90
N TRP A 266 0.42 -22.61 12.95
CA TRP A 266 0.69 -21.20 13.18
C TRP A 266 -0.52 -20.32 12.87
N LEU A 267 -1.65 -20.93 12.44
CA LEU A 267 -2.89 -20.23 12.09
C LEU A 267 -3.98 -20.36 13.16
N ALA A 268 -3.60 -20.73 14.37
CA ALA A 268 -4.48 -20.81 15.52
C ALA A 268 -3.72 -20.39 16.78
N PRO A 269 -4.42 -19.94 17.83
CA PRO A 269 -3.81 -19.66 19.13
C PRO A 269 -3.03 -20.87 19.65
N ARG A 270 -1.87 -20.62 20.24
CA ARG A 270 -0.99 -21.65 20.78
C ARG A 270 -0.39 -21.20 22.10
N ASP A 271 -0.36 -22.08 23.08
CA ASP A 271 0.20 -21.80 24.41
C ASP A 271 1.68 -21.36 24.31
N GLY A 272 2.00 -20.27 25.00
CA GLY A 272 3.35 -19.72 25.06
C GLY A 272 3.81 -18.99 23.78
N VAL A 273 2.96 -18.84 22.78
CA VAL A 273 3.25 -18.11 21.54
C VAL A 273 2.39 -16.87 21.42
N ALA A 274 3.02 -15.71 21.21
CA ALA A 274 2.30 -14.46 21.04
C ALA A 274 1.48 -14.46 19.74
N PRO A 275 0.16 -14.19 19.79
CA PRO A 275 -0.65 -14.08 18.60
C PRO A 275 -0.47 -12.70 17.97
N ILE A 276 -0.58 -12.63 16.63
CA ILE A 276 -0.83 -11.40 15.92
C ILE A 276 -2.33 -11.23 15.80
N ASP A 277 -2.85 -10.19 16.41
CA ASP A 277 -4.21 -9.68 16.23
C ASP A 277 -4.11 -8.42 15.38
N LEU A 278 -4.63 -8.46 14.13
CA LEU A 278 -4.52 -7.33 13.20
C LEU A 278 -5.30 -6.10 13.66
N ALA A 279 -6.45 -6.29 14.30
CA ALA A 279 -7.25 -5.17 14.80
C ALA A 279 -6.51 -4.43 15.93
N ASP A 280 -5.92 -5.17 16.86
CA ASP A 280 -5.14 -4.59 17.95
C ASP A 280 -3.81 -4.02 17.44
N ALA A 281 -3.13 -4.70 16.53
CA ALA A 281 -1.89 -4.22 15.93
C ALA A 281 -2.08 -2.88 15.20
N VAL A 282 -3.18 -2.73 14.45
CA VAL A 282 -3.53 -1.48 13.79
C VAL A 282 -3.84 -0.39 14.81
N ARG A 283 -4.68 -0.66 15.80
CA ARG A 283 -5.01 0.34 16.85
C ARG A 283 -3.78 0.80 17.63
N ALA A 284 -2.87 -0.12 17.95
CA ALA A 284 -1.60 0.16 18.63
C ALA A 284 -0.54 0.78 17.68
N ARG A 285 -0.83 0.87 16.40
CA ARG A 285 0.14 1.26 15.35
C ARG A 285 1.43 0.44 15.40
N SER A 286 1.31 -0.84 15.69
CA SER A 286 2.42 -1.79 15.64
C SER A 286 2.83 -2.07 14.19
N VAL A 287 3.96 -2.73 14.01
CA VAL A 287 4.43 -3.21 12.71
C VAL A 287 4.22 -4.71 12.65
N SER A 288 3.33 -5.17 11.78
CA SER A 288 3.07 -6.59 11.51
C SER A 288 3.71 -7.00 10.20
N TYR A 289 4.56 -8.01 10.21
CA TYR A 289 5.27 -8.54 9.05
C TYR A 289 4.88 -10.00 8.81
N PHE A 290 4.36 -10.29 7.62
CA PHE A 290 3.97 -11.62 7.18
C PHE A 290 4.90 -12.09 6.07
N CYS A 291 5.77 -13.07 6.35
CA CYS A 291 6.56 -13.77 5.36
C CYS A 291 5.82 -15.01 4.89
N LEU A 292 5.48 -15.10 3.59
CA LEU A 292 4.62 -16.18 3.08
C LEU A 292 5.40 -17.32 2.43
N GLU A 293 6.67 -17.11 2.04
CA GLU A 293 7.53 -18.07 1.32
C GLU A 293 6.87 -18.63 0.05
N ALA A 294 6.32 -17.74 -0.79
CA ALA A 294 5.55 -18.12 -1.98
C ALA A 294 6.35 -18.93 -3.01
N ASP A 295 7.66 -18.76 -3.05
CA ASP A 295 8.54 -19.54 -3.94
C ASP A 295 8.54 -21.03 -3.54
N ARG A 296 8.37 -21.32 -2.24
CA ARG A 296 8.30 -22.69 -1.70
C ARG A 296 6.87 -23.23 -1.64
N LEU A 297 5.91 -22.39 -1.30
CA LEU A 297 4.53 -22.76 -1.00
C LEU A 297 3.52 -21.86 -1.76
N PRO A 298 3.53 -21.83 -3.11
CA PRO A 298 2.77 -20.81 -3.87
C PRO A 298 1.26 -20.85 -3.61
N LEU A 299 0.65 -22.04 -3.56
CA LEU A 299 -0.78 -22.18 -3.32
C LEU A 299 -1.17 -21.73 -1.90
N LEU A 300 -0.44 -22.21 -0.89
CA LEU A 300 -0.69 -21.87 0.52
C LEU A 300 -0.49 -20.38 0.76
N SER A 301 0.55 -19.79 0.15
CA SER A 301 0.83 -18.37 0.23
C SER A 301 -0.28 -17.51 -0.37
N ALA A 302 -0.81 -17.91 -1.53
CA ALA A 302 -1.94 -17.21 -2.15
C ALA A 302 -3.22 -17.29 -1.30
N MET A 303 -3.53 -18.47 -0.74
CA MET A 303 -4.67 -18.65 0.16
C MET A 303 -4.53 -17.80 1.43
N LEU A 304 -3.35 -17.83 2.06
CA LEU A 304 -3.11 -17.05 3.28
C LEU A 304 -3.10 -15.55 3.00
N ALA A 305 -2.47 -15.10 1.91
CA ALA A 305 -2.50 -13.70 1.51
C ALA A 305 -3.93 -13.19 1.29
N ALA A 306 -4.77 -13.99 0.61
CA ALA A 306 -6.17 -13.65 0.40
C ALA A 306 -6.94 -13.53 1.74
N ALA A 307 -6.66 -14.43 2.69
CA ALA A 307 -7.25 -14.37 4.02
C ALA A 307 -6.76 -13.16 4.83
N ILE A 308 -5.46 -12.81 4.78
CA ILE A 308 -4.90 -11.61 5.41
C ILE A 308 -5.54 -10.34 4.83
N VAL A 309 -5.65 -10.24 3.50
CA VAL A 309 -6.29 -9.10 2.85
C VAL A 309 -7.78 -9.03 3.21
N GLY A 310 -8.47 -10.17 3.30
CA GLY A 310 -9.84 -10.26 3.80
C GLY A 310 -9.97 -9.75 5.25
N ASP A 311 -9.01 -10.08 6.11
CA ASP A 311 -8.97 -9.60 7.49
C ASP A 311 -8.71 -8.09 7.55
N LEU A 312 -7.79 -7.57 6.73
CA LEU A 312 -7.56 -6.13 6.58
C LEU A 312 -8.81 -5.38 6.11
N LEU A 313 -9.64 -5.98 5.24
CA LEU A 313 -10.93 -5.40 4.85
C LEU A 313 -11.90 -5.28 6.04
N THR A 314 -11.95 -6.28 6.91
CA THR A 314 -12.76 -6.27 8.15
C THR A 314 -12.24 -5.21 9.12
N VAL A 315 -10.92 -5.17 9.34
CA VAL A 315 -10.29 -4.16 10.22
C VAL A 315 -10.50 -2.75 9.67
N ALA A 316 -10.34 -2.54 8.36
CA ALA A 316 -10.59 -1.25 7.72
C ALA A 316 -12.04 -0.79 7.92
N ALA A 317 -13.02 -1.70 7.82
CA ALA A 317 -14.41 -1.37 8.08
C ALA A 317 -14.65 -0.90 9.53
N SER A 318 -14.00 -1.51 10.52
CA SER A 318 -14.08 -1.11 11.93
C SER A 318 -13.38 0.23 12.23
N CYS A 319 -12.40 0.63 11.43
CA CYS A 319 -11.64 1.87 11.59
C CYS A 319 -12.30 3.09 10.93
N GLN A 320 -13.40 2.97 10.18
CA GLN A 320 -14.01 4.09 9.46
C GLN A 320 -14.50 5.23 10.37
N THR A 321 -14.96 4.89 11.57
CA THR A 321 -15.43 5.89 12.57
C THR A 321 -14.29 6.56 13.35
N ALA A 322 -13.13 5.89 13.42
CA ALA A 322 -11.92 6.38 14.09
C ALA A 322 -10.69 5.99 13.24
N PRO A 323 -10.37 6.73 12.18
CA PRO A 323 -9.31 6.38 11.26
C PRO A 323 -7.94 6.27 11.93
N VAL A 324 -7.21 5.20 11.62
CA VAL A 324 -5.86 4.95 12.15
C VAL A 324 -4.85 5.01 11.03
N ALA A 325 -3.90 5.93 11.14
CA ALA A 325 -2.84 6.08 10.12
C ALA A 325 -1.99 4.80 10.07
N THR A 326 -2.17 4.01 9.02
CA THR A 326 -1.53 2.71 8.83
C THR A 326 -1.06 2.56 7.39
N LEU A 327 0.17 2.10 7.20
CA LEU A 327 0.67 1.66 5.90
C LEU A 327 0.37 0.17 5.72
N VAL A 328 -0.26 -0.20 4.63
CA VAL A 328 -0.41 -1.60 4.20
C VAL A 328 0.45 -1.80 2.96
N ALA A 329 1.55 -2.51 3.11
CA ALA A 329 2.49 -2.83 2.04
C ALA A 329 2.28 -4.27 1.58
N ILE A 330 2.03 -4.48 0.28
CA ILE A 330 1.81 -5.80 -0.30
C ILE A 330 2.70 -5.92 -1.53
N ASP A 331 3.77 -6.71 -1.41
CA ASP A 331 4.64 -7.02 -2.55
C ASP A 331 4.01 -8.11 -3.43
N GLU A 332 4.29 -8.08 -4.72
CA GLU A 332 3.80 -9.03 -5.75
C GLU A 332 2.29 -9.32 -5.66
N PHE A 333 1.47 -8.30 -5.34
CA PHE A 333 0.05 -8.48 -5.05
C PHE A 333 -0.75 -9.07 -6.21
N SER A 334 -0.30 -8.86 -7.46
CA SER A 334 -0.91 -9.44 -8.65
C SER A 334 -0.90 -10.97 -8.66
N ALA A 335 0.09 -11.57 -7.99
CA ALA A 335 0.25 -13.03 -7.92
C ALA A 335 -0.48 -13.66 -6.71
N ILE A 336 -0.71 -12.89 -5.64
CA ILE A 336 -1.18 -13.47 -4.37
C ILE A 336 -2.62 -13.13 -4.01
N ALA A 337 -3.08 -11.89 -4.21
CA ALA A 337 -4.40 -11.47 -3.73
C ALA A 337 -5.03 -10.33 -4.58
N PRO A 338 -5.06 -10.42 -5.92
CA PRO A 338 -5.45 -9.28 -6.77
C PRO A 338 -6.87 -8.75 -6.48
N ASP A 339 -7.87 -9.62 -6.39
CA ASP A 339 -9.27 -9.24 -6.18
C ASP A 339 -9.51 -8.64 -4.79
N GLY A 340 -8.83 -9.17 -3.77
CA GLY A 340 -8.90 -8.67 -2.41
C GLY A 340 -8.33 -7.26 -2.29
N VAL A 341 -7.16 -7.04 -2.89
CA VAL A 341 -6.48 -5.74 -2.90
C VAL A 341 -7.30 -4.69 -3.66
N ALA A 342 -7.91 -5.06 -4.80
CA ALA A 342 -8.79 -4.15 -5.53
C ALA A 342 -9.96 -3.65 -4.66
N ARG A 343 -10.57 -4.54 -3.86
CA ARG A 343 -11.63 -4.15 -2.89
C ARG A 343 -11.09 -3.32 -1.74
N LEU A 344 -9.86 -3.56 -1.30
CA LEU A 344 -9.23 -2.84 -0.19
C LEU A 344 -9.01 -1.36 -0.53
N PHE A 345 -8.67 -1.00 -1.78
CA PHE A 345 -8.55 0.39 -2.22
C PHE A 345 -9.81 1.22 -1.89
N GLY A 346 -10.99 0.66 -2.11
CA GLY A 346 -12.26 1.37 -1.88
C GLY A 346 -12.53 1.70 -0.40
N ARG A 347 -11.99 0.92 0.55
CA ARG A 347 -12.23 1.10 1.99
C ARG A 347 -11.05 1.73 2.73
N ALA A 348 -9.85 1.57 2.22
CA ALA A 348 -8.60 1.93 2.89
C ALA A 348 -8.53 3.41 3.27
N ARG A 349 -8.91 4.32 2.35
CA ARG A 349 -8.83 5.78 2.60
C ARG A 349 -9.67 6.22 3.79
N ALA A 350 -10.90 5.76 3.88
CA ALA A 350 -11.80 6.11 4.97
C ALA A 350 -11.32 5.57 6.33
N ALA A 351 -10.59 4.46 6.33
CA ALA A 351 -9.98 3.86 7.52
C ALA A 351 -8.65 4.52 7.93
N GLY A 352 -8.10 5.44 7.13
CA GLY A 352 -6.77 6.02 7.33
C GLY A 352 -5.63 5.13 6.83
N PHE A 353 -5.92 4.13 5.98
CA PHE A 353 -4.91 3.22 5.45
C PHE A 353 -4.33 3.76 4.15
N SER A 354 -3.01 3.79 4.09
CA SER A 354 -2.23 4.03 2.86
C SER A 354 -1.78 2.69 2.30
N LEU A 355 -2.15 2.39 1.05
CA LEU A 355 -1.71 1.18 0.40
C LEU A 355 -0.42 1.43 -0.39
N LEU A 356 0.56 0.59 -0.17
CA LEU A 356 1.78 0.48 -0.97
C LEU A 356 1.75 -0.89 -1.63
N VAL A 357 1.39 -0.93 -2.90
CA VAL A 357 1.30 -2.19 -3.64
C VAL A 357 2.41 -2.25 -4.67
N ALA A 358 3.00 -3.43 -4.83
CA ALA A 358 4.09 -3.61 -5.76
C ALA A 358 3.88 -4.81 -6.67
N THR A 359 4.39 -4.70 -7.91
CA THR A 359 4.41 -5.76 -8.92
C THR A 359 5.63 -5.62 -9.81
N GLN A 360 5.99 -6.64 -10.58
CA GLN A 360 7.16 -6.57 -11.46
C GLN A 360 6.87 -5.77 -12.73
N GLU A 361 5.78 -6.05 -13.40
CA GLU A 361 5.38 -5.39 -14.65
C GLU A 361 3.91 -4.99 -14.62
N LEU A 362 3.53 -3.94 -15.32
CA LEU A 362 2.11 -3.58 -15.48
C LEU A 362 1.34 -4.64 -16.28
N ALA A 363 2.04 -5.41 -17.10
CA ALA A 363 1.46 -6.55 -17.82
C ALA A 363 0.94 -7.64 -16.88
N ASP A 364 1.57 -7.82 -15.69
CA ASP A 364 1.15 -8.80 -14.69
C ASP A 364 -0.24 -8.49 -14.14
N LEU A 365 -0.57 -7.19 -14.00
CA LEU A 365 -1.90 -6.75 -13.57
C LEU A 365 -2.98 -7.11 -14.58
N ARG A 366 -2.68 -6.98 -15.89
CA ARG A 366 -3.61 -7.39 -16.96
C ARG A 366 -3.79 -8.90 -17.01
N ALA A 367 -2.72 -9.65 -16.78
CA ALA A 367 -2.76 -11.11 -16.74
C ALA A 367 -3.55 -11.64 -15.54
N ALA A 368 -3.48 -10.96 -14.39
CA ALA A 368 -4.22 -11.32 -13.19
C ALA A 368 -5.75 -11.06 -13.32
N GLY A 369 -6.14 -10.01 -14.05
CA GLY A 369 -7.53 -9.70 -14.33
C GLY A 369 -7.68 -8.58 -15.36
N PRO A 370 -8.67 -8.68 -16.28
CA PRO A 370 -8.80 -7.74 -17.39
C PRO A 370 -9.03 -6.29 -16.95
N GLU A 371 -9.69 -6.07 -15.82
CA GLU A 371 -10.03 -4.75 -15.28
C GLU A 371 -9.11 -4.32 -14.13
N LEU A 372 -8.24 -5.21 -13.64
CA LEU A 372 -7.45 -4.97 -12.43
C LEU A 372 -6.50 -3.78 -12.60
N LEU A 373 -5.85 -3.66 -13.76
CA LEU A 373 -4.93 -2.57 -14.06
C LEU A 373 -5.63 -1.20 -13.97
N GLU A 374 -6.79 -1.07 -14.61
CA GLU A 374 -7.57 0.17 -14.61
C GLU A 374 -8.09 0.50 -13.22
N GLN A 375 -8.53 -0.51 -12.46
CA GLN A 375 -8.97 -0.34 -11.07
C GLN A 375 -7.81 0.13 -10.17
N VAL A 376 -6.62 -0.44 -10.32
CA VAL A 376 -5.44 -0.02 -9.56
C VAL A 376 -5.04 1.39 -9.93
N LEU A 377 -4.88 1.69 -11.22
CA LEU A 377 -4.48 3.03 -11.70
C LEU A 377 -5.50 4.11 -11.34
N GLY A 378 -6.80 3.78 -11.32
CA GLY A 378 -7.86 4.70 -10.89
C GLY A 378 -7.85 5.02 -9.39
N ASN A 379 -7.20 4.20 -8.57
CA ASN A 379 -7.16 4.36 -7.12
C ASN A 379 -5.82 4.89 -6.58
N VAL A 380 -4.71 4.69 -7.29
CA VAL A 380 -3.39 5.14 -6.84
C VAL A 380 -3.18 6.62 -7.15
N GLU A 381 -2.60 7.32 -6.21
CA GLU A 381 -2.20 8.73 -6.35
C GLU A 381 -0.77 8.85 -6.89
N THR A 382 0.07 7.87 -6.57
CA THR A 382 1.47 7.86 -6.93
C THR A 382 1.84 6.57 -7.66
N VAL A 383 2.56 6.71 -8.76
CA VAL A 383 3.20 5.59 -9.46
C VAL A 383 4.71 5.79 -9.41
N VAL A 384 5.43 4.80 -8.87
CA VAL A 384 6.89 4.73 -8.85
C VAL A 384 7.31 3.61 -9.79
N ALA A 385 7.69 3.96 -11.01
CA ALA A 385 8.05 3.00 -12.04
C ALA A 385 9.58 2.93 -12.20
N HIS A 386 10.17 1.84 -11.72
CA HIS A 386 11.51 1.44 -12.10
C HIS A 386 11.54 0.96 -13.55
N ARG A 387 12.68 0.45 -14.00
CA ARG A 387 12.82 -0.06 -15.36
C ARG A 387 11.69 -1.03 -15.73
N GLN A 388 11.01 -0.74 -16.83
CA GLN A 388 9.99 -1.61 -17.42
C GLN A 388 10.55 -2.19 -18.71
N SER A 389 10.63 -3.52 -18.79
CA SER A 389 11.23 -4.20 -19.96
C SER A 389 10.23 -4.36 -21.09
N VAL A 390 8.95 -4.52 -20.78
CA VAL A 390 7.86 -4.66 -21.74
C VAL A 390 7.54 -3.29 -22.36
N PRO A 391 7.58 -3.13 -23.71
CA PRO A 391 7.34 -1.84 -24.36
C PRO A 391 6.00 -1.20 -23.99
N ASP A 392 4.92 -1.99 -23.97
CA ASP A 392 3.57 -1.50 -23.62
C ASP A 392 3.50 -0.99 -22.18
N SER A 393 4.22 -1.63 -21.25
CA SER A 393 4.31 -1.18 -19.86
C SER A 393 5.05 0.16 -19.76
N ALA A 394 6.16 0.32 -20.49
CA ALA A 394 6.92 1.57 -20.53
C ALA A 394 6.11 2.72 -21.17
N GLU A 395 5.37 2.43 -22.24
CA GLU A 395 4.49 3.42 -22.87
C GLU A 395 3.35 3.84 -21.93
N LEU A 396 2.75 2.90 -21.21
CA LEU A 396 1.72 3.21 -20.23
C LEU A 396 2.25 4.09 -19.11
N VAL A 397 3.44 3.80 -18.58
CA VAL A 397 4.10 4.67 -17.58
C VAL A 397 4.35 6.07 -18.15
N ALA A 398 4.78 6.19 -19.40
CA ALA A 398 4.98 7.49 -20.06
C ALA A 398 3.66 8.26 -20.20
N ARG A 399 2.55 7.58 -20.51
CA ARG A 399 1.20 8.19 -20.53
C ARG A 399 0.75 8.65 -19.15
N ILE A 400 1.01 7.86 -18.10
CA ILE A 400 0.73 8.23 -16.71
C ILE A 400 1.55 9.46 -16.29
N ALA A 401 2.82 9.52 -16.68
CA ALA A 401 3.68 10.69 -16.44
C ALA A 401 3.18 11.95 -17.19
N GLY A 402 2.38 11.76 -18.23
CA GLY A 402 1.75 12.84 -18.99
C GLY A 402 2.63 13.44 -20.07
N THR A 403 2.20 14.58 -20.58
CA THR A 403 2.87 15.27 -21.70
C THR A 403 3.20 16.70 -21.35
N ARG A 404 4.26 17.23 -21.96
CA ARG A 404 4.67 18.64 -21.86
C ARG A 404 4.60 19.33 -23.23
N PRO A 405 4.36 20.66 -23.28
CA PRO A 405 4.47 21.38 -24.55
C PRO A 405 5.93 21.39 -25.03
N ALA A 406 6.13 21.10 -26.29
CA ALA A 406 7.42 21.14 -26.96
C ALA A 406 7.31 21.96 -28.24
N TRP A 407 8.42 22.55 -28.66
CA TRP A 407 8.52 23.24 -29.93
C TRP A 407 9.33 22.36 -30.88
N SER A 408 8.72 21.93 -31.97
CA SER A 408 9.44 21.33 -33.09
C SER A 408 9.77 22.39 -34.12
N SER A 409 11.01 22.43 -34.60
CA SER A 409 11.42 23.26 -35.70
C SER A 409 11.78 22.33 -36.88
N THR A 410 11.19 22.64 -38.03
CA THR A 410 11.53 21.96 -39.27
C THR A 410 12.28 22.94 -40.14
N GLU A 411 13.48 22.55 -40.57
CA GLU A 411 14.32 23.33 -41.49
C GLU A 411 14.18 22.79 -42.90
N GLN A 412 13.96 23.65 -43.88
CA GLN A 412 13.85 23.26 -45.25
C GLN A 412 15.28 23.14 -45.87
N LEU A 413 15.59 21.96 -46.38
CA LEU A 413 16.85 21.71 -47.08
C LEU A 413 16.59 21.65 -48.60
N SER A 414 17.41 22.30 -49.39
CA SER A 414 17.49 22.14 -50.83
C SER A 414 18.88 21.59 -51.17
N HIS A 415 18.94 20.42 -51.79
CA HIS A 415 20.20 19.71 -52.10
C HIS A 415 21.12 19.57 -50.87
N ALA A 416 20.55 19.23 -49.68
CA ALA A 416 21.22 19.12 -48.37
C ALA A 416 21.81 20.46 -47.82
N ILE A 417 21.47 21.59 -48.44
CA ILE A 417 21.87 22.93 -47.93
C ILE A 417 20.64 23.58 -47.28
N PRO A 418 20.77 24.13 -46.06
CA PRO A 418 19.68 24.86 -45.40
C PRO A 418 19.26 26.07 -46.27
N THR A 419 17.96 26.16 -46.60
CA THR A 419 17.41 27.31 -47.36
C THR A 419 17.21 28.56 -46.53
N GLY A 420 17.43 28.49 -45.22
CA GLY A 420 17.14 29.56 -44.28
C GLY A 420 15.64 29.68 -43.92
N GLN A 421 14.78 28.86 -44.51
CA GLN A 421 13.38 28.78 -44.15
C GLN A 421 13.18 27.72 -43.05
N SER A 422 12.64 28.16 -41.90
CA SER A 422 12.27 27.27 -40.81
C SER A 422 10.82 27.51 -40.40
N SER A 423 10.11 26.44 -40.10
CA SER A 423 8.79 26.51 -39.49
C SER A 423 8.86 26.00 -38.04
N ARG A 424 8.18 26.69 -37.12
CA ARG A 424 8.04 26.24 -35.74
C ARG A 424 6.60 25.88 -35.49
N SER A 425 6.39 24.64 -35.01
CA SER A 425 5.08 24.19 -34.57
C SER A 425 5.13 23.80 -33.08
N ARG A 426 4.01 24.04 -32.39
CA ARG A 426 3.86 23.63 -30.99
C ARG A 426 3.22 22.26 -30.97
N SER A 427 3.93 21.27 -30.40
CA SER A 427 3.49 19.91 -30.22
C SER A 427 3.43 19.57 -28.72
N ARG A 428 2.90 18.40 -28.39
CA ARG A 428 3.01 17.83 -27.04
C ARG A 428 3.85 16.57 -27.14
N GLU A 429 4.83 16.48 -26.27
CA GLU A 429 5.72 15.32 -26.16
C GLU A 429 5.54 14.67 -24.78
N PHE A 430 5.87 13.40 -24.65
CA PHE A 430 5.90 12.75 -23.35
C PHE A 430 6.79 13.53 -22.38
N ALA A 431 6.31 13.71 -21.15
CA ALA A 431 7.11 14.31 -20.09
C ALA A 431 8.35 13.45 -19.76
N ILE A 432 8.18 12.11 -19.80
CA ILE A 432 9.24 11.09 -19.73
C ILE A 432 9.00 10.14 -20.91
N HIS A 433 9.99 10.03 -21.82
CA HIS A 433 9.86 9.18 -22.99
C HIS A 433 9.89 7.69 -22.63
N PRO A 434 9.12 6.79 -23.30
CA PRO A 434 9.13 5.36 -23.02
C PRO A 434 10.53 4.72 -23.06
N ASP A 435 11.38 5.12 -23.99
CA ASP A 435 12.74 4.58 -24.09
C ASP A 435 13.60 4.90 -22.87
N VAL A 436 13.37 6.06 -22.24
CA VAL A 436 14.05 6.41 -20.98
C VAL A 436 13.62 5.45 -19.87
N ILE A 437 12.33 5.12 -19.79
CA ILE A 437 11.78 4.20 -18.79
C ILE A 437 12.37 2.79 -18.99
N ARG A 438 12.52 2.35 -20.22
CA ARG A 438 13.10 1.04 -20.57
C ARG A 438 14.59 0.93 -20.24
N THR A 439 15.29 2.06 -20.21
CA THR A 439 16.75 2.12 -19.98
C THR A 439 17.13 2.66 -18.61
N LEU A 440 16.18 2.84 -17.68
CA LEU A 440 16.46 3.28 -16.32
C LEU A 440 17.49 2.37 -15.64
N GLY A 441 18.51 2.98 -15.07
CA GLY A 441 19.51 2.28 -14.25
C GLY A 441 18.94 1.80 -12.92
N CYS A 442 19.59 0.83 -12.30
CA CYS A 442 19.24 0.33 -10.97
C CYS A 442 19.19 1.48 -9.95
N GLY A 443 18.16 1.50 -9.11
CA GLY A 443 17.92 2.55 -8.13
C GLY A 443 17.40 3.87 -8.72
N CYS A 444 17.03 3.90 -10.01
CA CYS A 444 16.32 5.02 -10.63
C CYS A 444 14.86 4.63 -10.91
N ALA A 445 13.95 5.59 -10.77
CA ALA A 445 12.54 5.40 -11.06
C ALA A 445 11.92 6.65 -11.72
N ALA A 446 10.95 6.45 -12.59
CA ALA A 446 10.03 7.48 -13.02
C ALA A 446 8.93 7.60 -11.96
N VAL A 447 8.84 8.73 -11.29
CA VAL A 447 7.87 8.99 -10.24
C VAL A 447 6.81 9.95 -10.77
N ALA A 448 5.55 9.53 -10.75
CA ALA A 448 4.41 10.36 -11.13
C ALA A 448 3.46 10.49 -9.94
N VAL A 449 3.12 11.73 -9.57
CA VAL A 449 2.18 12.05 -8.50
C VAL A 449 1.00 12.81 -9.12
N ALA A 450 -0.14 12.13 -9.23
CA ALA A 450 -1.31 12.61 -9.97
C ALA A 450 -1.88 13.92 -9.35
N SER A 451 -2.07 13.96 -8.03
CA SER A 451 -2.62 15.13 -7.32
C SER A 451 -1.76 16.38 -7.45
N ALA A 452 -0.44 16.22 -7.61
CA ALA A 452 0.50 17.32 -7.78
C ALA A 452 0.72 17.70 -9.24
N GLY A 453 0.24 16.90 -10.20
CA GLY A 453 0.54 17.04 -11.63
C GLY A 453 2.04 17.02 -11.91
N ARG A 454 2.82 16.26 -11.14
CA ARG A 454 4.28 16.24 -11.18
C ARG A 454 4.79 14.88 -11.59
N CYS A 455 5.81 14.88 -12.44
CA CYS A 455 6.59 13.68 -12.73
C CYS A 455 8.08 14.02 -12.76
N ALA A 456 8.91 13.06 -12.37
CA ALA A 456 10.38 13.21 -12.40
C ALA A 456 11.06 11.85 -12.49
N ILE A 457 12.20 11.82 -13.17
CA ILE A 457 13.15 10.72 -13.01
C ILE A 457 13.90 10.96 -11.71
N THR A 458 13.81 9.99 -10.82
CA THR A 458 14.28 10.10 -9.43
C THR A 458 15.34 9.04 -9.17
N ARG A 459 16.46 9.45 -8.62
CA ARG A 459 17.40 8.52 -8.01
C ARG A 459 16.93 8.26 -6.58
N ILE A 460 16.53 7.03 -6.31
CA ILE A 460 16.02 6.60 -5.02
C ILE A 460 17.14 6.66 -3.97
N HIS A 461 16.82 7.15 -2.79
CA HIS A 461 17.77 7.14 -1.67
C HIS A 461 17.90 5.72 -1.12
N HIS A 462 19.01 5.43 -0.45
CA HIS A 462 19.15 4.20 0.30
C HIS A 462 18.28 4.26 1.56
N PRO A 463 17.59 3.17 1.92
CA PRO A 463 16.76 3.11 3.11
C PRO A 463 17.54 3.21 4.41
#